data_b74411e0a4e6019c5d0845e7a7a8f10b
#
_entry.id   b74411e0a4e6019c5d0845e7a7a8f10b
#
_cell.length_a   1.000
_cell.length_b   1.000
_cell.length_c   1.000
_cell.angle_alpha   90.00
_cell.angle_beta   90.00
_cell.angle_gamma   90.00
#
_symmetry.space_group_name_H-M   'P 1'
#
loop_
_entity.id
_entity.type
_entity.pdbx_description
1 polymer ?
#
loop_
_entity_poly.entity_id
_entity_poly.type
_entity_poly.pdbx_seq_one_letter_code
_entity_poly.pdbx_strand_id
1 'polypeptide(L)'
;MADFVTTAQKHGMEFVRSPDYADYYPERPGGKIGRGIEHVPFARTRIGEWAKTCQNQTPMPILTDDVWLLSRAWSTVSGFRRGAEMVLRTAKNAVVQRGYAVGLGAGLTASFLDKVVLKGGVELRLECPLQALVVEDGRVVGVVAGQDGGSVTLRARRGVMLAGGGFDHNRDKRAELQGIEGNPSGAPGNLGRPLEIAVAHGAATEFLEDAWWGASTAPTSAAGPVFILGERSVPHGIIVDEDGRRFANESESYIDIGHHMLAHDKELHGAPGIHGDYWLIADHRHALKYLRNYMLDPRGLKAMKAEGVYHKADTLEELAAKTGTDPLVLQRTVERFNGFARAGGDGDYGRGNSAYDRYYSD
;
A
#
# COMPACT_ATOMS: atom_id res chain seq x y z
N MET A 1 -1.51 -3.63 -21.08
CA MET A 1 -2.57 -2.89 -20.33
C MET A 1 -3.84 -2.74 -21.16
N ALA A 2 -3.79 -2.18 -22.37
CA ALA A 2 -4.99 -1.98 -23.20
C ALA A 2 -5.79 -3.27 -23.46
N ASP A 3 -5.12 -4.37 -23.79
CA ASP A 3 -5.77 -5.67 -24.05
C ASP A 3 -6.45 -6.24 -22.81
N PHE A 4 -5.83 -6.08 -21.62
CA PHE A 4 -6.44 -6.46 -20.36
C PHE A 4 -7.74 -5.70 -20.12
N VAL A 5 -7.71 -4.37 -20.22
CA VAL A 5 -8.90 -3.53 -20.00
C VAL A 5 -10.01 -3.88 -21.00
N THR A 6 -9.65 -3.98 -22.28
CA THR A 6 -10.60 -4.35 -23.34
C THR A 6 -11.23 -5.72 -23.08
N THR A 7 -10.43 -6.70 -22.63
CA THR A 7 -10.93 -8.04 -22.31
C THR A 7 -11.84 -8.00 -21.07
N ALA A 8 -11.43 -7.30 -20.02
CA ALA A 8 -12.23 -7.17 -18.81
C ALA A 8 -13.58 -6.46 -19.09
N GLN A 9 -13.57 -5.41 -19.92
CA GLN A 9 -14.78 -4.72 -20.35
C GLN A 9 -15.72 -5.63 -21.17
N LYS A 10 -15.19 -6.52 -22.02
CA LYS A 10 -16.00 -7.54 -22.71
C LYS A 10 -16.72 -8.47 -21.74
N HIS A 11 -16.13 -8.72 -20.58
CA HIS A 11 -16.78 -9.46 -19.48
C HIS A 11 -17.69 -8.58 -18.60
N GLY A 12 -17.90 -7.31 -18.97
CA GLY A 12 -18.79 -6.39 -18.26
C GLY A 12 -18.19 -5.76 -17.01
N MET A 13 -16.87 -5.70 -16.90
CA MET A 13 -16.19 -4.90 -15.90
C MET A 13 -16.18 -3.42 -16.32
N GLU A 14 -16.31 -2.52 -15.36
CA GLU A 14 -16.40 -1.09 -15.59
C GLU A 14 -15.22 -0.37 -14.94
N PHE A 15 -14.54 0.47 -15.72
CA PHE A 15 -13.36 1.21 -15.26
C PHE A 15 -13.56 2.72 -15.40
N VAL A 16 -12.94 3.46 -14.51
CA VAL A 16 -12.83 4.92 -14.56
C VAL A 16 -11.36 5.31 -14.55
N ARG A 17 -11.08 6.44 -15.15
CA ARG A 17 -9.74 7.03 -15.16
C ARG A 17 -9.61 8.02 -14.01
N SER A 18 -8.44 8.07 -13.39
CA SER A 18 -8.05 9.09 -12.42
C SER A 18 -7.29 10.21 -13.15
N PRO A 19 -7.96 11.31 -13.55
CA PRO A 19 -7.40 12.27 -14.51
C PRO A 19 -6.22 13.07 -13.96
N ASP A 20 -6.16 13.28 -12.67
CA ASP A 20 -5.14 14.12 -12.02
C ASP A 20 -4.01 13.31 -11.36
N TYR A 21 -4.18 11.99 -11.27
CA TYR A 21 -3.17 11.13 -10.67
C TYR A 21 -2.01 10.87 -11.65
N ALA A 22 -0.80 11.24 -11.25
CA ALA A 22 0.40 11.02 -12.05
C ALA A 22 0.89 9.56 -11.94
N ASP A 23 1.58 9.08 -12.97
CA ASP A 23 2.42 7.89 -12.83
C ASP A 23 3.46 8.12 -11.72
N TYR A 24 4.01 7.05 -11.14
CA TYR A 24 5.06 7.18 -10.12
C TYR A 24 6.34 7.85 -10.66
N TYR A 25 6.57 7.77 -11.96
CA TYR A 25 7.71 8.38 -12.67
C TYR A 25 7.23 9.16 -13.90
N PRO A 26 6.47 10.26 -13.71
CA PRO A 26 5.87 10.98 -14.83
C PRO A 26 6.90 11.69 -15.72
N GLU A 27 8.10 11.94 -15.20
CA GLU A 27 9.22 12.54 -15.90
C GLU A 27 10.00 11.57 -16.80
N ARG A 28 9.81 10.25 -16.63
CA ARG A 28 10.47 9.25 -17.47
C ARG A 28 9.86 9.19 -18.87
N PRO A 29 10.62 8.78 -19.91
CA PRO A 29 10.07 8.56 -21.25
C PRO A 29 8.84 7.65 -21.22
N GLY A 30 7.69 8.15 -21.70
CA GLY A 30 6.40 7.46 -21.65
C GLY A 30 5.59 7.67 -20.37
N GLY A 31 6.14 8.33 -19.34
CA GLY A 31 5.43 8.76 -18.16
C GLY A 31 4.33 9.78 -18.48
N LYS A 32 3.22 9.76 -17.76
CA LYS A 32 2.07 10.65 -17.98
C LYS A 32 1.31 10.93 -16.69
N ILE A 33 0.47 11.97 -16.76
CA ILE A 33 -0.55 12.25 -15.76
C ILE A 33 -1.89 11.74 -16.27
N GLY A 34 -2.71 11.17 -15.40
CA GLY A 34 -4.10 10.82 -15.68
C GLY A 34 -4.31 9.63 -16.59
N ARG A 35 -3.38 8.69 -16.67
CA ARG A 35 -3.60 7.42 -17.39
C ARG A 35 -3.93 6.25 -16.48
N GLY A 36 -3.85 6.43 -15.18
CA GLY A 36 -4.27 5.46 -14.19
C GLY A 36 -5.75 5.11 -14.35
N ILE A 37 -6.07 3.84 -14.30
CA ILE A 37 -7.44 3.34 -14.34
C ILE A 37 -7.73 2.49 -13.12
N GLU A 38 -8.94 2.58 -12.61
CA GLU A 38 -9.43 1.79 -11.50
C GLU A 38 -10.85 1.31 -11.75
N HIS A 39 -11.26 0.26 -11.05
CA HIS A 39 -12.62 -0.23 -11.14
C HIS A 39 -13.59 0.74 -10.45
N VAL A 40 -14.77 0.97 -11.03
CA VAL A 40 -15.83 1.73 -10.36
C VAL A 40 -16.25 1.02 -9.07
N PRO A 41 -16.73 1.74 -8.04
CA PRO A 41 -17.19 1.10 -6.81
C PRO A 41 -18.21 -0.01 -7.07
N PHE A 42 -17.96 -1.19 -6.50
CA PHE A 42 -18.71 -2.41 -6.74
C PHE A 42 -19.67 -2.74 -5.59
N ALA A 43 -20.92 -3.05 -5.93
CA ALA A 43 -21.94 -3.47 -4.95
C ALA A 43 -21.71 -4.91 -4.50
N ARG A 44 -21.35 -5.12 -3.23
CA ARG A 44 -21.08 -6.47 -2.68
C ARG A 44 -22.27 -7.42 -2.75
N THR A 45 -23.49 -6.91 -2.70
CA THR A 45 -24.69 -7.72 -2.81
C THR A 45 -24.79 -8.52 -4.10
N ARG A 46 -24.08 -8.11 -5.16
CA ARG A 46 -24.05 -8.79 -6.46
C ARG A 46 -23.38 -10.15 -6.43
N ILE A 47 -22.47 -10.37 -5.48
CA ILE A 47 -21.77 -11.67 -5.31
C ILE A 47 -22.42 -12.56 -4.24
N GLY A 48 -23.57 -12.14 -3.68
CA GLY A 48 -24.35 -12.95 -2.74
C GLY A 48 -23.55 -13.48 -1.56
N GLU A 49 -23.65 -14.77 -1.29
CA GLU A 49 -22.94 -15.44 -0.18
C GLU A 49 -21.41 -15.35 -0.30
N TRP A 50 -20.88 -15.25 -1.51
CA TRP A 50 -19.45 -15.06 -1.74
C TRP A 50 -18.89 -13.77 -1.11
N ALA A 51 -19.76 -12.80 -0.80
CA ALA A 51 -19.34 -11.61 -0.06
C ALA A 51 -18.74 -11.94 1.31
N LYS A 52 -19.12 -13.05 1.93
CA LYS A 52 -18.63 -13.51 3.24
C LYS A 52 -17.19 -14.04 3.15
N THR A 53 -16.77 -14.50 2.00
CA THR A 53 -15.42 -15.05 1.76
C THR A 53 -14.38 -13.98 1.45
N CYS A 54 -14.82 -12.76 1.11
CA CYS A 54 -13.93 -11.65 0.82
C CYS A 54 -13.47 -10.98 2.11
N GLN A 55 -12.16 -10.93 2.33
CA GLN A 55 -11.55 -10.33 3.53
C GLN A 55 -11.28 -8.83 3.35
N ASN A 56 -11.05 -8.12 4.47
CA ASN A 56 -10.53 -6.76 4.55
C ASN A 56 -11.23 -5.73 3.63
N GLN A 57 -12.55 -5.79 3.59
CA GLN A 57 -13.32 -4.89 2.72
C GLN A 57 -13.95 -3.75 3.52
N THR A 58 -13.31 -2.60 3.47
CA THR A 58 -13.89 -1.37 4.02
C THR A 58 -15.11 -0.97 3.18
N PRO A 59 -16.27 -0.74 3.82
CA PRO A 59 -17.53 -0.45 3.12
C PRO A 59 -17.58 1.00 2.61
N MET A 60 -16.59 1.40 1.81
CA MET A 60 -16.48 2.73 1.24
C MET A 60 -16.36 2.68 -0.28
N PRO A 61 -17.25 3.37 -1.02
CA PRO A 61 -17.19 3.47 -2.47
C PRO A 61 -16.17 4.54 -2.92
N ILE A 62 -14.92 4.39 -2.47
CA ILE A 62 -13.83 5.35 -2.68
C ILE A 62 -13.12 5.09 -4.00
N LEU A 63 -12.70 6.17 -4.64
CA LEU A 63 -11.84 6.21 -5.83
C LEU A 63 -10.52 6.91 -5.49
N THR A 64 -9.50 6.71 -6.30
CA THR A 64 -8.18 7.36 -6.11
C THR A 64 -8.29 8.87 -6.01
N ASP A 65 -9.09 9.51 -6.88
CA ASP A 65 -9.29 10.97 -6.86
C ASP A 65 -10.06 11.47 -5.61
N ASP A 66 -10.76 10.58 -4.91
CA ASP A 66 -11.41 10.94 -3.65
C ASP A 66 -10.37 11.10 -2.52
N VAL A 67 -9.28 10.35 -2.54
CA VAL A 67 -8.32 10.25 -1.41
C VAL A 67 -7.74 11.61 -1.04
N TRP A 68 -7.23 12.37 -2.03
CA TRP A 68 -6.64 13.68 -1.79
C TRP A 68 -7.66 14.70 -1.26
N LEU A 69 -8.86 14.74 -1.84
CA LEU A 69 -9.90 15.65 -1.40
C LEU A 69 -10.45 15.28 -0.02
N LEU A 70 -10.65 14.00 0.26
CA LEU A 70 -11.10 13.52 1.56
C LEU A 70 -10.07 13.73 2.66
N SER A 71 -8.77 13.68 2.35
CA SER A 71 -7.73 13.99 3.33
C SER A 71 -7.84 15.43 3.87
N ARG A 72 -8.50 16.33 3.13
CA ARG A 72 -8.76 17.75 3.48
C ARG A 72 -10.23 18.06 3.74
N ALA A 73 -11.04 17.06 4.11
CA ALA A 73 -12.50 17.20 4.22
C ALA A 73 -12.96 18.28 5.21
N TRP A 74 -12.16 18.57 6.24
CA TRP A 74 -12.50 19.62 7.22
C TRP A 74 -11.72 20.93 7.04
N SER A 75 -10.76 20.98 6.14
CA SER A 75 -9.87 22.15 6.00
C SER A 75 -10.05 22.93 4.70
N THR A 76 -10.81 22.39 3.72
CA THR A 76 -11.08 23.05 2.45
C THR A 76 -12.54 22.88 2.01
N VAL A 77 -13.05 23.86 1.25
CA VAL A 77 -14.42 23.79 0.69
C VAL A 77 -14.57 22.60 -0.27
N SER A 78 -13.58 22.36 -1.12
CA SER A 78 -13.57 21.22 -2.05
C SER A 78 -13.55 19.89 -1.31
N GLY A 79 -12.75 19.76 -0.26
CA GLY A 79 -12.69 18.57 0.59
C GLY A 79 -14.00 18.32 1.32
N PHE A 80 -14.58 19.36 1.93
CA PHE A 80 -15.89 19.26 2.59
C PHE A 80 -16.99 18.82 1.61
N ARG A 81 -17.05 19.43 0.41
CA ARG A 81 -18.00 19.02 -0.63
C ARG A 81 -17.81 17.55 -1.01
N ARG A 82 -16.55 17.10 -1.21
CA ARG A 82 -16.27 15.69 -1.52
C ARG A 82 -16.66 14.77 -0.36
N GLY A 83 -16.46 15.18 0.87
CA GLY A 83 -16.93 14.44 2.06
C GLY A 83 -18.44 14.27 2.07
N ALA A 84 -19.19 15.34 1.81
CA ALA A 84 -20.65 15.29 1.69
C ALA A 84 -21.10 14.40 0.52
N GLU A 85 -20.47 14.52 -0.66
CA GLU A 85 -20.73 13.64 -1.80
C GLU A 85 -20.47 12.17 -1.47
N MET A 86 -19.42 11.86 -0.70
CA MET A 86 -19.11 10.50 -0.26
C MET A 86 -20.18 9.93 0.67
N VAL A 87 -20.66 10.72 1.62
CA VAL A 87 -21.77 10.32 2.52
C VAL A 87 -23.02 10.04 1.71
N LEU A 88 -23.40 10.93 0.79
CA LEU A 88 -24.56 10.74 -0.10
C LEU A 88 -24.41 9.52 -1.00
N ARG A 89 -23.23 9.29 -1.58
CA ARG A 89 -22.91 8.12 -2.40
C ARG A 89 -23.07 6.84 -1.59
N THR A 90 -22.55 6.82 -0.37
CA THR A 90 -22.64 5.66 0.53
C THR A 90 -24.09 5.39 0.94
N ALA A 91 -24.85 6.43 1.33
CA ALA A 91 -26.27 6.30 1.66
C ALA A 91 -27.11 5.82 0.47
N LYS A 92 -26.90 6.40 -0.73
CA LYS A 92 -27.56 5.96 -1.95
C LYS A 92 -27.29 4.48 -2.23
N ASN A 93 -26.03 4.04 -2.12
CA ASN A 93 -25.68 2.65 -2.34
C ASN A 93 -26.33 1.73 -1.30
N ALA A 94 -26.37 2.13 -0.03
CA ALA A 94 -27.03 1.35 1.02
C ALA A 94 -28.52 1.14 0.73
N VAL A 95 -29.23 2.18 0.27
CA VAL A 95 -30.66 2.11 -0.05
C VAL A 95 -30.91 1.37 -1.35
N VAL A 96 -30.28 1.78 -2.45
CA VAL A 96 -30.56 1.25 -3.81
C VAL A 96 -30.09 -0.19 -3.96
N GLN A 97 -28.94 -0.51 -3.39
CA GLN A 97 -28.29 -1.82 -3.53
C GLN A 97 -28.53 -2.74 -2.32
N ARG A 98 -29.31 -2.27 -1.34
CA ARG A 98 -29.57 -3.00 -0.07
C ARG A 98 -28.30 -3.52 0.61
N GLY A 99 -27.22 -2.75 0.53
CA GLY A 99 -25.91 -3.09 1.06
C GLY A 99 -24.90 -1.98 0.80
N TYR A 100 -23.64 -2.29 0.92
CA TYR A 100 -22.58 -1.31 0.68
C TYR A 100 -21.76 -1.65 -0.57
N ALA A 101 -21.17 -0.61 -1.15
CA ALA A 101 -20.21 -0.75 -2.22
C ALA A 101 -18.78 -0.62 -1.68
N VAL A 102 -17.86 -1.27 -2.37
CA VAL A 102 -16.42 -1.24 -2.09
C VAL A 102 -15.68 -0.67 -3.30
N GLY A 103 -14.66 0.12 -3.04
CA GLY A 103 -13.80 0.71 -4.08
C GLY A 103 -12.41 0.08 -4.12
N LEU A 104 -11.54 0.67 -4.92
CA LEU A 104 -10.13 0.30 -5.06
C LEU A 104 -9.93 -1.22 -5.31
N GLY A 105 -8.92 -1.83 -4.69
CA GLY A 105 -8.62 -3.26 -4.86
C GLY A 105 -9.76 -4.19 -4.46
N ALA A 106 -10.54 -3.86 -3.43
CA ALA A 106 -11.70 -4.64 -3.01
C ALA A 106 -12.81 -4.64 -4.09
N GLY A 107 -13.05 -3.48 -4.73
CA GLY A 107 -13.99 -3.35 -5.84
C GLY A 107 -13.55 -4.15 -7.07
N LEU A 108 -12.27 -4.08 -7.40
CA LEU A 108 -11.68 -4.84 -8.50
C LEU A 108 -11.83 -6.35 -8.28
N THR A 109 -11.42 -6.86 -7.12
CA THR A 109 -11.50 -8.28 -6.77
C THR A 109 -12.95 -8.80 -6.80
N ALA A 110 -13.89 -8.07 -6.20
CA ALA A 110 -15.31 -8.44 -6.19
C ALA A 110 -15.91 -8.45 -7.60
N SER A 111 -15.50 -7.52 -8.47
CA SER A 111 -15.92 -7.49 -9.86
C SER A 111 -15.36 -8.66 -10.66
N PHE A 112 -14.11 -9.04 -10.47
CA PHE A 112 -13.53 -10.24 -11.06
C PHE A 112 -14.31 -11.49 -10.63
N LEU A 113 -14.61 -11.60 -9.35
CA LEU A 113 -15.40 -12.72 -8.83
C LEU A 113 -16.78 -12.79 -9.52
N ASP A 114 -17.54 -11.68 -9.57
CA ASP A 114 -18.86 -11.64 -10.24
C ASP A 114 -18.77 -11.96 -11.73
N LYS A 115 -17.89 -11.25 -12.44
CA LYS A 115 -17.95 -11.18 -13.91
C LYS A 115 -17.16 -12.29 -14.59
N VAL A 116 -16.03 -12.66 -14.02
CA VAL A 116 -15.10 -13.62 -14.65
C VAL A 116 -15.27 -15.01 -14.04
N VAL A 117 -15.30 -15.12 -12.72
CA VAL A 117 -15.39 -16.42 -12.05
C VAL A 117 -16.81 -16.96 -12.09
N LEU A 118 -17.76 -16.29 -11.41
CA LEU A 118 -19.12 -16.83 -11.24
C LEU A 118 -19.90 -16.87 -12.55
N LYS A 119 -19.84 -15.81 -13.37
CA LYS A 119 -20.54 -15.75 -14.66
C LYS A 119 -19.77 -16.35 -15.83
N GLY A 120 -18.44 -16.46 -15.69
CA GLY A 120 -17.57 -17.09 -16.69
C GLY A 120 -17.51 -18.60 -16.61
N GLY A 121 -18.17 -19.23 -15.64
CA GLY A 121 -18.16 -20.68 -15.45
C GLY A 121 -16.83 -21.23 -14.95
N VAL A 122 -16.03 -20.41 -14.27
CA VAL A 122 -14.79 -20.83 -13.64
C VAL A 122 -15.11 -21.46 -12.29
N GLU A 123 -14.63 -22.68 -12.06
CA GLU A 123 -14.74 -23.34 -10.77
C GLU A 123 -13.76 -22.73 -9.78
N LEU A 124 -14.25 -22.11 -8.70
CA LEU A 124 -13.44 -21.56 -7.61
C LEU A 124 -13.51 -22.51 -6.40
N ARG A 125 -12.36 -22.98 -5.96
CA ARG A 125 -12.22 -23.79 -4.74
C ARG A 125 -11.50 -22.96 -3.67
N LEU A 126 -12.18 -22.71 -2.57
CA LEU A 126 -11.61 -22.10 -1.37
C LEU A 126 -11.03 -23.17 -0.46
N GLU A 127 -10.14 -22.76 0.46
CA GLU A 127 -9.49 -23.67 1.43
C GLU A 127 -8.84 -24.89 0.75
N CYS A 128 -8.32 -24.66 -0.46
CA CYS A 128 -7.72 -25.67 -1.32
C CYS A 128 -6.25 -25.33 -1.61
N PRO A 129 -5.36 -25.42 -0.57
CA PRO A 129 -3.97 -25.02 -0.70
C PRO A 129 -3.20 -25.93 -1.65
N LEU A 130 -2.33 -25.33 -2.47
CA LEU A 130 -1.40 -26.04 -3.32
C LEU A 130 -0.42 -26.87 -2.46
N GLN A 131 -0.31 -28.18 -2.74
CA GLN A 131 0.60 -29.11 -2.05
C GLN A 131 1.78 -29.51 -2.92
N ALA A 132 1.54 -29.82 -4.21
CA ALA A 132 2.58 -30.22 -5.15
C ALA A 132 2.18 -29.94 -6.60
N LEU A 133 3.17 -29.98 -7.51
CA LEU A 133 2.95 -30.07 -8.96
C LEU A 133 2.91 -31.54 -9.39
N VAL A 134 2.09 -31.84 -10.39
CA VAL A 134 2.13 -33.13 -11.09
C VAL A 134 2.98 -32.95 -12.33
N VAL A 135 4.10 -33.68 -12.40
CA VAL A 135 5.04 -33.58 -13.50
C VAL A 135 5.11 -34.93 -14.20
N GLU A 136 4.96 -34.95 -15.52
CA GLU A 136 5.09 -36.12 -16.40
C GLU A 136 5.99 -35.73 -17.57
N ASP A 137 7.00 -36.52 -17.85
CA ASP A 137 7.98 -36.30 -18.92
C ASP A 137 8.59 -34.88 -18.92
N GLY A 138 8.91 -34.37 -17.72
CA GLY A 138 9.47 -33.01 -17.53
C GLY A 138 8.49 -31.88 -17.73
N ARG A 139 7.19 -32.16 -17.90
CA ARG A 139 6.14 -31.16 -18.10
C ARG A 139 5.16 -31.13 -16.93
N VAL A 140 4.81 -29.93 -16.46
CA VAL A 140 3.74 -29.77 -15.46
C VAL A 140 2.37 -30.01 -16.12
N VAL A 141 1.70 -31.06 -15.66
CA VAL A 141 0.40 -31.50 -16.18
C VAL A 141 -0.74 -31.39 -15.17
N GLY A 142 -0.49 -30.85 -14.00
CA GLY A 142 -1.51 -30.67 -12.99
C GLY A 142 -0.95 -30.24 -11.64
N VAL A 143 -1.79 -30.28 -10.63
CA VAL A 143 -1.47 -29.95 -9.25
C VAL A 143 -2.10 -30.95 -8.30
N VAL A 144 -1.49 -31.13 -7.14
CA VAL A 144 -2.09 -31.75 -5.97
C VAL A 144 -2.46 -30.61 -5.01
N ALA A 145 -3.68 -30.57 -4.57
CA ALA A 145 -4.18 -29.56 -3.64
C ALA A 145 -4.90 -30.21 -2.46
N GLY A 146 -4.86 -29.56 -1.31
CA GLY A 146 -5.62 -29.98 -0.13
C GLY A 146 -7.11 -29.74 -0.33
N GLN A 147 -7.95 -30.68 0.13
CA GLN A 147 -9.39 -30.53 0.12
C GLN A 147 -10.01 -31.43 1.20
N ASP A 148 -10.87 -30.88 2.05
CA ASP A 148 -11.66 -31.63 3.05
C ASP A 148 -10.85 -32.59 3.93
N GLY A 149 -9.64 -32.18 4.36
CA GLY A 149 -8.71 -33.00 5.15
C GLY A 149 -7.95 -34.07 4.37
N GLY A 150 -8.16 -34.19 3.05
CA GLY A 150 -7.45 -35.03 2.13
C GLY A 150 -6.70 -34.25 1.04
N SER A 151 -6.44 -34.92 -0.08
CA SER A 151 -5.82 -34.30 -1.26
C SER A 151 -6.60 -34.63 -2.52
N VAL A 152 -6.65 -33.69 -3.43
CA VAL A 152 -7.24 -33.86 -4.78
C VAL A 152 -6.17 -33.59 -5.83
N THR A 153 -6.14 -34.41 -6.87
CA THR A 153 -5.30 -34.18 -8.05
C THR A 153 -6.13 -33.53 -9.15
N LEU A 154 -5.70 -32.35 -9.59
CA LEU A 154 -6.32 -31.59 -10.66
C LEU A 154 -5.43 -31.61 -11.90
N ARG A 155 -5.93 -32.15 -13.00
CA ARG A 155 -5.19 -32.22 -14.28
C ARG A 155 -5.39 -30.95 -15.09
N ALA A 156 -4.31 -30.47 -15.69
CA ALA A 156 -4.30 -29.27 -16.53
C ALA A 156 -3.92 -29.61 -17.97
N ARG A 157 -4.80 -29.35 -18.93
CA ARG A 157 -4.56 -29.63 -20.35
C ARG A 157 -3.59 -28.65 -21.02
N ARG A 158 -3.56 -27.39 -20.56
CA ARG A 158 -2.74 -26.32 -21.16
C ARG A 158 -1.54 -25.95 -20.33
N GLY A 159 -1.65 -26.02 -19.01
CA GLY A 159 -0.61 -25.65 -18.07
C GLY A 159 -1.20 -25.18 -16.74
N VAL A 160 -0.33 -24.88 -15.80
CA VAL A 160 -0.65 -24.37 -14.47
C VAL A 160 -0.06 -22.97 -14.33
N MET A 161 -0.87 -22.02 -13.83
CA MET A 161 -0.40 -20.69 -13.45
C MET A 161 -0.35 -20.61 -11.93
N LEU A 162 0.82 -20.27 -11.38
CA LEU A 162 0.99 -20.00 -9.96
C LEU A 162 0.92 -18.51 -9.72
N ALA A 163 -0.12 -18.03 -9.04
CA ALA A 163 -0.36 -16.64 -8.74
C ALA A 163 -0.66 -16.43 -7.24
N GLY A 164 0.08 -17.16 -6.38
CA GLY A 164 -0.15 -17.24 -4.94
C GLY A 164 0.50 -16.12 -4.12
N GLY A 165 0.92 -15.04 -4.74
CA GLY A 165 1.59 -13.92 -4.05
C GLY A 165 3.06 -14.18 -3.74
N GLY A 166 3.64 -13.32 -2.92
CA GLY A 166 5.04 -13.37 -2.49
C GLY A 166 5.26 -14.15 -1.19
N PHE A 167 6.27 -13.73 -0.45
CA PHE A 167 6.67 -14.37 0.83
C PHE A 167 6.86 -13.36 1.98
N ASP A 168 6.24 -12.20 1.90
CA ASP A 168 6.41 -11.10 2.85
C ASP A 168 5.96 -11.45 4.29
N HIS A 169 5.09 -12.45 4.48
CA HIS A 169 4.73 -13.00 5.79
C HIS A 169 5.58 -14.20 6.23
N ASN A 170 6.53 -14.66 5.41
CA ASN A 170 7.51 -15.68 5.80
C ASN A 170 8.78 -15.00 6.34
N ARG A 171 8.89 -14.88 7.67
CA ARG A 171 9.97 -14.17 8.34
C ARG A 171 11.35 -14.74 8.00
N ASP A 172 11.46 -16.06 7.97
CA ASP A 172 12.74 -16.75 7.70
C ASP A 172 13.21 -16.44 6.27
N LYS A 173 12.32 -16.51 5.28
CA LYS A 173 12.66 -16.16 3.90
C LYS A 173 13.01 -14.68 3.73
N ARG A 174 12.33 -13.79 4.44
CA ARG A 174 12.66 -12.38 4.41
C ARG A 174 14.03 -12.10 5.01
N ALA A 175 14.34 -12.70 6.15
CA ALA A 175 15.65 -12.60 6.76
C ALA A 175 16.75 -13.16 5.85
N GLU A 176 16.54 -14.36 5.27
CA GLU A 176 17.48 -15.03 4.39
C GLU A 176 17.72 -14.28 3.08
N LEU A 177 16.65 -13.87 2.39
CA LEU A 177 16.73 -13.35 1.02
C LEU A 177 16.81 -11.82 0.96
N GLN A 178 16.22 -11.12 1.92
CA GLN A 178 16.09 -9.67 1.92
C GLN A 178 16.81 -8.98 3.08
N GLY A 179 17.30 -9.74 4.08
CA GLY A 179 17.95 -9.20 5.26
C GLY A 179 17.01 -8.42 6.20
N ILE A 180 15.70 -8.62 6.09
CA ILE A 180 14.69 -7.88 6.85
C ILE A 180 13.78 -8.83 7.61
N GLU A 181 13.63 -8.61 8.91
CA GLU A 181 12.65 -9.32 9.74
C GLU A 181 11.33 -8.54 9.93
N GLY A 182 11.29 -7.27 9.53
CA GLY A 182 10.23 -6.32 9.82
C GLY A 182 8.80 -6.79 9.49
N ASN A 183 7.83 -5.97 9.82
CA ASN A 183 6.41 -6.31 9.77
C ASN A 183 5.84 -6.09 8.37
N PRO A 184 5.36 -7.14 7.69
CA PRO A 184 4.76 -7.01 6.36
C PRO A 184 3.38 -6.36 6.44
N SER A 185 3.01 -5.62 5.40
CA SER A 185 1.66 -5.05 5.21
C SER A 185 0.84 -5.78 4.14
N GLY A 186 1.40 -6.81 3.52
CA GLY A 186 0.72 -7.64 2.52
C GLY A 186 -0.30 -8.61 3.11
N ALA A 187 -0.84 -9.48 2.26
CA ALA A 187 -1.81 -10.48 2.70
C ALA A 187 -1.15 -11.54 3.61
N PRO A 188 -1.78 -11.91 4.75
CA PRO A 188 -1.22 -12.89 5.69
C PRO A 188 -0.89 -14.27 5.08
N GLY A 189 -1.51 -14.60 3.94
CA GLY A 189 -1.24 -15.84 3.21
C GLY A 189 0.01 -15.82 2.32
N ASN A 190 0.71 -14.70 2.23
CA ASN A 190 1.94 -14.57 1.44
C ASN A 190 3.14 -15.23 2.15
N LEU A 191 3.14 -16.56 2.19
CA LEU A 191 4.16 -17.38 2.87
C LEU A 191 5.22 -17.96 1.88
N GLY A 192 5.07 -17.72 0.57
CA GLY A 192 6.00 -18.16 -0.45
C GLY A 192 5.84 -19.64 -0.86
N ARG A 193 4.80 -20.34 -0.41
CA ARG A 193 4.64 -21.77 -0.69
C ARG A 193 4.58 -22.11 -2.19
N PRO A 194 3.83 -21.40 -3.05
CA PRO A 194 3.84 -21.67 -4.49
C PRO A 194 5.22 -21.44 -5.13
N LEU A 195 5.99 -20.45 -4.66
CA LEU A 195 7.35 -20.20 -5.10
C LEU A 195 8.27 -21.38 -4.75
N GLU A 196 8.23 -21.86 -3.51
CA GLU A 196 9.02 -23.02 -3.06
C GLU A 196 8.75 -24.26 -3.93
N ILE A 197 7.46 -24.54 -4.17
CA ILE A 197 7.07 -25.67 -5.00
C ILE A 197 7.58 -25.51 -6.43
N ALA A 198 7.48 -24.31 -7.01
CA ALA A 198 7.97 -24.05 -8.36
C ALA A 198 9.49 -24.22 -8.46
N VAL A 199 10.25 -23.66 -7.52
CA VAL A 199 11.72 -23.75 -7.46
C VAL A 199 12.18 -25.20 -7.30
N ALA A 200 11.51 -25.99 -6.46
CA ALA A 200 11.81 -27.41 -6.29
C ALA A 200 11.64 -28.24 -7.60
N HIS A 201 10.90 -27.69 -8.58
CA HIS A 201 10.72 -28.27 -9.91
C HIS A 201 11.52 -27.55 -11.01
N GLY A 202 12.52 -26.76 -10.63
CA GLY A 202 13.46 -26.12 -11.57
C GLY A 202 12.98 -24.78 -12.15
N ALA A 203 12.01 -24.11 -11.53
CA ALA A 203 11.63 -22.77 -11.94
C ALA A 203 12.78 -21.78 -11.73
N ALA A 204 13.05 -20.92 -12.71
CA ALA A 204 13.97 -19.81 -12.56
C ALA A 204 13.35 -18.73 -11.67
N THR A 205 14.20 -18.03 -10.93
CA THR A 205 13.80 -16.93 -10.04
C THR A 205 14.64 -15.69 -10.34
N GLU A 206 14.08 -14.51 -10.04
CA GLU A 206 14.75 -13.22 -10.20
C GLU A 206 14.22 -12.26 -9.14
N PHE A 207 15.05 -11.34 -8.66
CA PHE A 207 14.72 -10.30 -7.67
C PHE A 207 14.15 -10.82 -6.34
N LEU A 208 14.62 -11.96 -5.86
CA LEU A 208 14.17 -12.49 -4.56
C LEU A 208 14.64 -11.62 -3.39
N GLU A 209 15.73 -10.87 -3.58
CA GLU A 209 16.30 -9.92 -2.64
C GLU A 209 15.53 -8.58 -2.57
N ASP A 210 14.61 -8.36 -3.49
CA ASP A 210 13.84 -7.11 -3.60
C ASP A 210 12.34 -7.30 -3.33
N ALA A 211 11.66 -6.18 -3.07
CA ALA A 211 10.22 -6.14 -2.89
C ALA A 211 9.66 -4.73 -3.23
N TRP A 212 8.35 -4.61 -3.25
CA TRP A 212 7.68 -3.32 -3.31
C TRP A 212 7.66 -2.71 -1.90
N TRP A 213 8.79 -2.10 -1.55
CA TRP A 213 8.99 -1.47 -0.25
C TRP A 213 8.10 -0.25 -0.08
N GLY A 214 7.84 0.12 1.16
CA GLY A 214 7.15 1.37 1.46
C GLY A 214 7.20 1.69 2.94
N ALA A 215 7.34 2.98 3.24
CA ALA A 215 7.36 3.47 4.62
C ALA A 215 6.03 3.19 5.32
N SER A 216 6.11 2.68 6.53
CA SER A 216 4.97 2.39 7.40
C SER A 216 5.28 2.89 8.82
N THR A 217 4.24 3.10 9.62
CA THR A 217 4.41 3.30 11.06
C THR A 217 4.96 2.03 11.70
N ALA A 218 5.66 2.15 12.82
CA ALA A 218 5.97 1.00 13.65
C ALA A 218 4.67 0.31 14.11
N PRO A 219 4.66 -1.02 14.26
CA PRO A 219 3.52 -1.74 14.82
C PRO A 219 3.38 -1.42 16.31
N THR A 220 2.17 -1.64 16.83
CA THR A 220 1.86 -1.54 18.25
C THR A 220 1.17 -2.80 18.74
N SER A 221 1.00 -2.94 20.05
CA SER A 221 0.25 -4.04 20.63
C SER A 221 -1.22 -4.10 20.17
N ALA A 222 -1.78 -2.97 19.72
CA ALA A 222 -3.17 -2.86 19.28
C ALA A 222 -3.35 -2.93 17.76
N ALA A 223 -2.31 -2.67 16.96
CA ALA A 223 -2.41 -2.62 15.50
C ALA A 223 -1.07 -2.94 14.82
N GLY A 224 -1.14 -3.59 13.67
CA GLY A 224 0.00 -3.76 12.78
C GLY A 224 0.50 -2.44 12.20
N PRO A 225 1.55 -2.49 11.34
CA PRO A 225 2.08 -1.30 10.68
C PRO A 225 1.01 -0.67 9.76
N VAL A 226 0.96 0.66 9.74
CA VAL A 226 0.10 1.42 8.83
C VAL A 226 0.96 2.04 7.74
N PHE A 227 0.68 1.69 6.49
CA PHE A 227 1.37 2.25 5.34
C PHE A 227 1.08 3.75 5.20
N ILE A 228 2.12 4.59 5.17
CA ILE A 228 1.99 6.07 5.17
C ILE A 228 2.25 6.65 3.78
N LEU A 229 1.37 6.41 2.82
CA LEU A 229 1.51 6.93 1.46
C LEU A 229 1.24 8.44 1.37
N GLY A 230 0.07 8.86 1.80
CA GLY A 230 -0.36 10.26 1.75
C GLY A 230 0.25 11.11 2.86
N GLU A 231 0.33 10.55 4.06
CA GLU A 231 0.79 11.27 5.25
C GLU A 231 2.22 11.83 5.12
N ARG A 232 3.11 11.08 4.46
CA ARG A 232 4.49 11.51 4.23
C ARG A 232 4.62 12.54 3.11
N SER A 233 3.68 12.48 2.14
CA SER A 233 3.76 13.27 0.91
C SER A 233 3.11 14.66 1.03
N VAL A 234 2.13 14.83 1.96
CA VAL A 234 1.45 16.12 2.14
C VAL A 234 2.40 17.18 2.74
N PRO A 235 2.14 18.49 2.50
CA PRO A 235 2.96 19.57 3.02
C PRO A 235 3.05 19.59 4.54
N HIS A 236 4.04 20.32 5.06
CA HIS A 236 4.28 20.56 6.48
C HIS A 236 4.82 19.34 7.27
N GLY A 237 5.45 18.38 6.58
CA GLY A 237 6.14 17.26 7.20
C GLY A 237 7.41 16.87 6.45
N ILE A 238 8.37 16.29 7.18
CA ILE A 238 9.63 15.73 6.67
C ILE A 238 9.88 14.39 7.34
N ILE A 239 10.64 13.50 6.70
CA ILE A 239 11.15 12.29 7.36
C ILE A 239 12.62 12.49 7.70
N VAL A 240 12.98 12.12 8.92
CA VAL A 240 14.34 12.18 9.42
C VAL A 240 14.77 10.82 9.99
N ASP A 241 16.07 10.59 9.99
CA ASP A 241 16.72 9.45 10.64
C ASP A 241 16.84 9.65 12.17
N GLU A 242 17.47 8.73 12.86
CA GLU A 242 17.69 8.74 14.31
C GLU A 242 18.54 9.91 14.80
N ASP A 243 19.37 10.51 13.93
CA ASP A 243 20.13 11.72 14.25
C ASP A 243 19.30 13.00 14.02
N GLY A 244 18.18 12.94 13.33
CA GLY A 244 17.36 14.10 12.94
C GLY A 244 17.72 14.68 11.57
N ARG A 245 18.37 13.92 10.66
CA ARG A 245 18.70 14.33 9.29
C ARG A 245 17.70 13.81 8.29
N ARG A 246 17.33 14.61 7.29
CA ARG A 246 16.65 14.11 6.09
C ARG A 246 17.60 13.26 5.25
N PHE A 247 17.06 12.25 4.58
CA PHE A 247 17.85 11.34 3.75
C PHE A 247 17.23 11.08 2.37
N ALA A 248 15.98 11.52 2.09
CA ALA A 248 15.30 11.30 0.83
C ALA A 248 14.19 12.34 0.57
N ASN A 249 13.56 12.26 -0.60
CA ASN A 249 12.36 13.00 -0.94
C ASN A 249 11.12 12.30 -0.36
N GLU A 250 10.48 12.87 0.63
CA GLU A 250 9.33 12.26 1.29
C GLU A 250 8.12 12.07 0.37
N SER A 251 8.06 12.82 -0.74
CA SER A 251 6.93 12.76 -1.69
C SER A 251 7.18 11.85 -2.89
N GLU A 252 8.38 11.30 -3.04
CA GLU A 252 8.68 10.37 -4.13
C GLU A 252 7.86 9.08 -4.10
N SER A 253 7.99 8.24 -5.12
CA SER A 253 7.37 6.91 -5.17
C SER A 253 7.63 6.14 -3.87
N TYR A 254 6.63 5.40 -3.39
CA TYR A 254 6.77 4.62 -2.15
C TYR A 254 7.82 3.53 -2.25
N ILE A 255 8.09 3.03 -3.46
CA ILE A 255 9.16 2.06 -3.70
C ILE A 255 10.52 2.73 -3.50
N ASP A 256 10.70 3.93 -4.04
CA ASP A 256 11.97 4.66 -3.96
C ASP A 256 12.28 5.07 -2.52
N ILE A 257 11.33 5.64 -1.78
CA ILE A 257 11.55 5.96 -0.36
C ILE A 257 11.89 4.71 0.45
N GLY A 258 11.26 3.57 0.14
CA GLY A 258 11.58 2.29 0.78
C GLY A 258 13.02 1.85 0.52
N HIS A 259 13.48 1.91 -0.73
CA HIS A 259 14.86 1.63 -1.10
C HIS A 259 15.85 2.61 -0.48
N HIS A 260 15.52 3.92 -0.47
CA HIS A 260 16.37 4.94 0.15
C HIS A 260 16.50 4.73 1.65
N MET A 261 15.41 4.37 2.35
CA MET A 261 15.49 4.02 3.78
C MET A 261 16.41 2.84 4.02
N LEU A 262 16.27 1.76 3.25
CA LEU A 262 17.12 0.57 3.38
C LEU A 262 18.59 0.85 3.08
N ALA A 263 18.86 1.65 2.04
CA ALA A 263 20.22 2.02 1.66
C ALA A 263 20.87 2.93 2.73
N HIS A 264 20.12 3.92 3.23
CA HIS A 264 20.57 4.84 4.26
C HIS A 264 20.82 4.13 5.59
N ASP A 265 19.91 3.25 6.01
CA ASP A 265 20.07 2.45 7.23
C ASP A 265 21.31 1.54 7.15
N LYS A 266 21.52 0.89 6.01
CA LYS A 266 22.71 0.07 5.76
C LYS A 266 24.00 0.90 5.80
N GLU A 267 23.98 2.15 5.33
CA GLU A 267 25.13 3.05 5.40
C GLU A 267 25.45 3.42 6.86
N LEU A 268 24.43 3.69 7.67
CA LEU A 268 24.58 4.04 9.08
C LEU A 268 25.02 2.85 9.96
N HIS A 269 24.41 1.69 9.76
CA HIS A 269 24.54 0.53 10.66
C HIS A 269 25.40 -0.61 10.09
N GLY A 270 25.78 -0.57 8.81
CA GLY A 270 26.66 -1.54 8.19
C GLY A 270 26.01 -2.90 7.88
N ALA A 271 24.70 -3.07 8.09
CA ALA A 271 23.97 -4.31 7.89
C ALA A 271 22.69 -4.07 7.07
N PRO A 272 22.21 -5.07 6.29
CA PRO A 272 20.89 -4.99 5.63
C PRO A 272 19.76 -4.93 6.66
N GLY A 273 18.72 -4.19 6.36
CA GLY A 273 17.54 -4.09 7.23
C GLY A 273 17.23 -2.67 7.64
N ILE A 274 16.39 -2.52 8.65
CA ILE A 274 16.11 -1.27 9.34
C ILE A 274 16.46 -1.47 10.81
N HIS A 275 17.48 -0.78 11.26
CA HIS A 275 18.06 -0.89 12.60
C HIS A 275 17.88 0.39 13.42
N GLY A 276 17.83 1.56 12.74
CA GLY A 276 17.61 2.86 13.34
C GLY A 276 16.13 3.26 13.38
N ASP A 277 15.86 4.30 14.18
CA ASP A 277 14.56 4.93 14.24
C ASP A 277 14.40 6.00 13.14
N TYR A 278 13.26 6.00 12.47
CA TYR A 278 12.88 7.00 11.47
C TYR A 278 11.63 7.72 11.91
N TRP A 279 11.62 9.05 11.81
CA TRP A 279 10.54 9.88 12.31
C TRP A 279 9.92 10.73 11.22
N LEU A 280 8.60 10.66 11.06
CA LEU A 280 7.83 11.66 10.31
C LEU A 280 7.58 12.85 11.25
N ILE A 281 8.36 13.90 11.09
CA ILE A 281 8.23 15.14 11.84
C ILE A 281 7.26 16.05 11.10
N ALA A 282 6.20 16.46 11.78
CA ALA A 282 5.14 17.28 11.19
C ALA A 282 4.73 18.43 12.11
N ASP A 283 4.46 19.58 11.53
CA ASP A 283 4.01 20.76 12.30
C ASP A 283 2.52 20.72 12.61
N HIS A 284 2.05 21.72 13.37
CA HIS A 284 0.67 21.85 13.74
C HIS A 284 -0.29 22.04 12.53
N ARG A 285 0.19 22.65 11.43
CA ARG A 285 -0.60 22.85 10.21
C ARG A 285 -0.90 21.54 9.52
N HIS A 286 0.09 20.63 9.47
CA HIS A 286 -0.13 19.26 9.00
C HIS A 286 -1.26 18.59 9.79
N ALA A 287 -1.20 18.71 11.12
CA ALA A 287 -2.20 18.09 11.99
C ALA A 287 -3.61 18.69 11.82
N LEU A 288 -3.72 19.98 11.50
CA LEU A 288 -5.00 20.66 11.30
C LEU A 288 -5.58 20.49 9.91
N LYS A 289 -4.72 20.40 8.88
CA LYS A 289 -5.19 20.38 7.48
C LYS A 289 -5.55 18.99 6.98
N TYR A 290 -4.80 17.96 7.38
CA TYR A 290 -4.87 16.65 6.72
C TYR A 290 -5.38 15.56 7.66
N LEU A 291 -6.28 14.73 7.14
CA LEU A 291 -6.68 13.47 7.74
C LEU A 291 -5.53 12.47 7.58
N ARG A 292 -5.21 11.77 8.64
CA ARG A 292 -4.17 10.73 8.68
C ARG A 292 -4.82 9.39 9.00
N ASN A 293 -4.45 8.35 8.26
CA ASN A 293 -5.09 7.04 8.37
C ASN A 293 -5.03 6.47 9.79
N TYR A 294 -3.90 6.64 10.50
CA TYR A 294 -3.76 6.17 11.88
C TYR A 294 -4.67 6.90 12.88
N MET A 295 -5.22 8.06 12.52
CA MET A 295 -6.21 8.77 13.36
C MET A 295 -7.62 8.17 13.24
N LEU A 296 -7.88 7.37 12.22
CA LEU A 296 -9.17 6.70 12.03
C LEU A 296 -9.36 5.52 12.98
N ASP A 297 -8.29 5.07 13.61
CA ASP A 297 -8.33 4.06 14.67
C ASP A 297 -7.94 4.67 16.03
N PRO A 298 -8.91 5.06 16.87
CA PRO A 298 -8.61 5.64 18.18
C PRO A 298 -7.86 4.70 19.13
N ARG A 299 -8.02 3.37 18.96
CA ARG A 299 -7.32 2.38 19.81
C ARG A 299 -5.87 2.29 19.38
N GLY A 300 -5.62 2.19 18.07
CA GLY A 300 -4.28 2.23 17.50
C GLY A 300 -3.54 3.52 17.88
N LEU A 301 -4.16 4.69 17.74
CA LEU A 301 -3.55 5.97 18.13
C LEU A 301 -3.21 6.04 19.63
N LYS A 302 -4.08 5.47 20.50
CA LYS A 302 -3.80 5.40 21.94
C LYS A 302 -2.58 4.52 22.22
N ALA A 303 -2.48 3.37 21.56
CA ALA A 303 -1.33 2.47 21.66
C ALA A 303 -0.04 3.13 21.14
N MET A 304 -0.08 3.78 19.97
CA MET A 304 1.07 4.52 19.42
C MET A 304 1.62 5.54 20.41
N LYS A 305 0.75 6.27 21.12
CA LYS A 305 1.15 7.23 22.15
C LYS A 305 1.77 6.56 23.39
N ALA A 306 1.19 5.45 23.80
CA ALA A 306 1.64 4.74 25.01
C ALA A 306 2.96 4.00 24.77
N GLU A 307 3.21 3.54 23.55
CA GLU A 307 4.36 2.73 23.16
C GLU A 307 5.48 3.54 22.47
N GLY A 308 5.37 4.87 22.45
CA GLY A 308 6.44 5.71 21.93
C GLY A 308 6.52 5.81 20.41
N VAL A 309 5.49 5.35 19.68
CA VAL A 309 5.42 5.47 18.21
C VAL A 309 4.89 6.84 17.76
N TYR A 310 4.21 7.56 18.65
CA TYR A 310 3.69 8.91 18.39
C TYR A 310 4.02 9.85 19.54
N HIS A 311 4.72 10.94 19.23
CA HIS A 311 5.06 12.00 20.16
C HIS A 311 4.41 13.33 19.76
N LYS A 312 4.23 14.19 20.73
CA LYS A 312 3.86 15.61 20.58
C LYS A 312 4.67 16.46 21.53
N ALA A 313 5.14 17.60 21.03
CA ALA A 313 5.90 18.57 21.79
C ALA A 313 5.58 20.00 21.29
N ASP A 314 5.85 21.01 22.08
CA ASP A 314 5.65 22.41 21.71
C ASP A 314 6.92 23.03 21.09
N THR A 315 8.10 22.42 21.32
CA THR A 315 9.37 22.84 20.73
C THR A 315 10.09 21.67 20.07
N LEU A 316 11.07 21.97 19.20
CA LEU A 316 11.91 20.95 18.56
C LEU A 316 12.84 20.28 19.56
N GLU A 317 13.32 20.99 20.59
CA GLU A 317 14.12 20.45 21.67
C GLU A 317 13.38 19.38 22.48
N GLU A 318 12.13 19.69 22.87
CA GLU A 318 11.27 18.73 23.55
C GLU A 318 10.95 17.53 22.67
N LEU A 319 10.75 17.75 21.37
CA LEU A 319 10.48 16.69 20.42
C LEU A 319 11.71 15.79 20.27
N ALA A 320 12.88 16.37 20.10
CA ALA A 320 14.15 15.65 20.02
C ALA A 320 14.41 14.80 21.27
N ALA A 321 14.13 15.34 22.45
CA ALA A 321 14.24 14.58 23.71
C ALA A 321 13.31 13.37 23.79
N LYS A 322 12.12 13.44 23.13
CA LYS A 322 11.14 12.32 23.07
C LYS A 322 11.47 11.29 22.01
N THR A 323 12.07 11.71 20.90
CA THR A 323 12.42 10.84 19.77
C THR A 323 13.84 10.28 19.85
N GLY A 324 14.67 10.78 20.77
CA GLY A 324 16.07 10.40 20.87
C GLY A 324 16.99 11.06 19.84
N THR A 325 16.49 11.98 19.00
CA THR A 325 17.27 12.67 17.96
C THR A 325 18.13 13.78 18.57
N ASP A 326 19.20 14.19 17.87
CA ASP A 326 20.00 15.37 18.27
C ASP A 326 19.19 16.67 18.04
N PRO A 327 18.94 17.47 19.10
CA PRO A 327 18.10 18.67 18.97
C PRO A 327 18.69 19.75 18.04
N LEU A 328 20.03 19.88 17.99
CA LEU A 328 20.67 20.85 17.11
C LEU A 328 20.68 20.40 15.67
N VAL A 329 20.83 19.10 15.42
CA VAL A 329 20.71 18.53 14.09
C VAL A 329 19.29 18.65 13.58
N LEU A 330 18.29 18.26 14.38
CA LEU A 330 16.87 18.37 14.02
C LEU A 330 16.49 19.82 13.71
N GLN A 331 16.90 20.78 14.55
CA GLN A 331 16.65 22.21 14.32
C GLN A 331 17.24 22.67 12.98
N ARG A 332 18.51 22.37 12.70
CA ARG A 332 19.17 22.73 11.43
C ARG A 332 18.48 22.11 10.23
N THR A 333 18.05 20.86 10.35
CA THR A 333 17.31 20.15 9.30
C THR A 333 16.01 20.86 8.98
N VAL A 334 15.21 21.19 9.99
CA VAL A 334 13.94 21.91 9.84
C VAL A 334 14.16 23.32 9.27
N GLU A 335 15.14 24.07 9.77
CA GLU A 335 15.46 25.42 9.27
C GLU A 335 15.89 25.39 7.81
N ARG A 336 16.76 24.43 7.42
CA ARG A 336 17.20 24.22 6.04
C ARG A 336 16.03 23.90 5.11
N PHE A 337 15.18 22.95 5.47
CA PHE A 337 14.00 22.59 4.70
C PHE A 337 13.02 23.77 4.58
N ASN A 338 12.78 24.51 5.65
CA ASN A 338 11.95 25.73 5.62
C ASN A 338 12.56 26.82 4.71
N GLY A 339 13.89 26.87 4.59
CA GLY A 339 14.60 27.72 3.64
C GLY A 339 14.23 27.37 2.20
N PHE A 340 14.29 26.08 1.84
CA PHE A 340 13.89 25.60 0.54
C PHE A 340 12.42 25.86 0.24
N ALA A 341 11.53 25.59 1.18
CA ALA A 341 10.10 25.87 1.02
C ALA A 341 9.82 27.35 0.72
N ARG A 342 10.53 28.27 1.38
CA ARG A 342 10.43 29.72 1.07
C ARG A 342 11.03 30.09 -0.29
N ALA A 343 12.08 29.38 -0.71
CA ALA A 343 12.71 29.60 -2.02
C ALA A 343 11.95 28.95 -3.21
N GLY A 344 10.97 28.09 -2.89
CA GLY A 344 10.15 27.43 -3.92
C GLY A 344 10.78 26.20 -4.56
N GLY A 345 11.81 25.59 -3.94
CA GLY A 345 12.44 24.37 -4.43
C GLY A 345 13.32 23.69 -3.41
N ASP A 346 13.26 22.36 -3.30
CA ASP A 346 14.08 21.54 -2.42
C ASP A 346 15.44 21.26 -3.06
N GLY A 347 16.49 21.94 -2.59
CA GLY A 347 17.84 21.78 -3.10
C GLY A 347 18.56 20.50 -2.68
N ASP A 348 18.03 19.75 -1.70
CA ASP A 348 18.67 18.52 -1.21
C ASP A 348 18.18 17.29 -2.00
N TYR A 349 16.87 17.08 -2.09
CA TYR A 349 16.29 15.87 -2.65
C TYR A 349 15.28 16.13 -3.76
N GLY A 350 15.08 17.38 -4.15
CA GLY A 350 14.22 17.75 -5.28
C GLY A 350 12.73 17.54 -5.05
N ARG A 351 12.27 17.52 -3.79
CA ARG A 351 10.84 17.41 -3.47
C ARG A 351 10.04 18.52 -4.14
N GLY A 352 8.97 18.12 -4.85
CA GLY A 352 8.14 19.01 -5.64
C GLY A 352 8.57 19.19 -7.11
N ASN A 353 9.66 18.57 -7.55
CA ASN A 353 10.09 18.62 -8.94
C ASN A 353 9.22 17.74 -9.85
N SER A 354 8.78 16.58 -9.36
CA SER A 354 7.91 15.65 -10.09
C SER A 354 6.43 16.07 -10.00
N ALA A 355 5.66 15.75 -11.04
CA ALA A 355 4.20 15.87 -10.99
C ALA A 355 3.58 14.90 -9.97
N TYR A 356 4.24 13.76 -9.71
CA TYR A 356 3.84 12.84 -8.66
C TYR A 356 3.99 13.47 -7.27
N ASP A 357 5.12 14.11 -6.99
CA ASP A 357 5.37 14.82 -5.72
C ASP A 357 4.32 15.90 -5.44
N ARG A 358 3.89 16.59 -6.51
CA ARG A 358 2.91 17.68 -6.41
C ARG A 358 1.45 17.23 -6.32
N TYR A 359 1.15 15.95 -6.51
CA TYR A 359 -0.23 15.47 -6.45
C TYR A 359 -0.87 15.71 -5.06
N TYR A 360 -0.10 15.55 -3.98
CA TYR A 360 -0.52 15.82 -2.61
C TYR A 360 -0.09 17.20 -2.10
N SER A 361 0.13 18.15 -2.99
CA SER A 361 0.49 19.53 -2.60
C SER A 361 -0.71 20.47 -2.59
N ASP A 362 -0.60 21.55 -1.82
CA ASP A 362 -1.58 22.64 -1.79
C ASP A 362 -1.38 23.60 -2.96
#